data_92a99532641edd6c52301ac01c2f3e19
#
_entry.id   92a99532641edd6c52301ac01c2f3e19
#
_cell.length_a   1.000
_cell.length_b   1.000
_cell.length_c   1.000
_cell.angle_alpha   90.00
_cell.angle_beta   90.00
_cell.angle_gamma   90.00
#
_symmetry.space_group_name_H-M   'P 1'
#
loop_
_entity.id
_entity.type
_entity.pdbx_description
1 polymer ?
#
loop_
_entity_poly.entity_id
_entity_poly.type
_entity_poly.pdbx_seq_one_letter_code
_entity_poly.pdbx_strand_id
1 'polypeptide(L)'
;MMMTKFSLAACFAAVLLTGCNTDNRIKQTAALKQEMSAAEIKRVTNPQLIATVDEWGKELVVSARKALETKLAQQPQQADDLCQDLRKVPLIADLDREYGVKIQLLGPADVSNQALAPKERELLDAYLYNAENNLPQSDNVQQLNDTLLLYNAPLPVESTICKTCFKDQQLAFAVWRVLFDKKAVIQKMDAK
;
A
#
# COMPACT_ATOMS: atom_id res chain seq x y z
N MET A 1 10.65 68.02 -75.16
CA MET A 1 10.13 67.30 -76.37
C MET A 1 10.23 65.81 -76.04
N MET A 2 9.09 65.14 -76.07
CA MET A 2 8.86 63.69 -76.18
C MET A 2 9.27 62.84 -74.99
N MET A 3 8.31 62.37 -74.21
CA MET A 3 7.43 61.17 -74.41
C MET A 3 8.11 59.87 -74.02
N THR A 4 7.59 59.39 -72.94
CA THR A 4 6.86 58.12 -72.73
C THR A 4 7.70 56.85 -72.75
N LYS A 5 7.62 56.04 -71.72
CA LYS A 5 6.67 54.89 -71.66
C LYS A 5 6.72 54.19 -70.32
N PHE A 6 5.53 53.94 -69.80
CA PHE A 6 5.20 53.01 -68.76
C PHE A 6 5.75 51.62 -69.02
N SER A 7 6.24 50.97 -68.02
CA SER A 7 6.27 49.53 -68.03
C SER A 7 5.92 49.01 -66.60
N LEU A 8 4.75 48.51 -66.59
CA LEU A 8 4.12 47.83 -65.41
C LEU A 8 4.83 46.50 -65.18
N ALA A 9 5.60 46.41 -64.18
CA ALA A 9 6.11 45.11 -63.72
C ALA A 9 5.23 44.61 -62.60
N ALA A 10 4.40 43.64 -62.94
CA ALA A 10 3.55 42.90 -61.96
C ALA A 10 4.41 42.09 -61.03
N CYS A 11 4.49 42.53 -59.79
CA CYS A 11 5.02 41.66 -58.69
C CYS A 11 3.98 40.60 -58.37
N PHE A 12 4.24 39.41 -58.88
CA PHE A 12 3.52 38.19 -58.49
C PHE A 12 3.97 37.83 -57.07
N ALA A 13 3.20 38.21 -56.06
CA ALA A 13 3.39 37.78 -54.69
C ALA A 13 2.96 36.32 -54.59
N ALA A 14 3.93 35.43 -54.63
CA ALA A 14 3.72 34.02 -54.27
C ALA A 14 3.46 33.91 -52.77
N VAL A 15 2.20 33.81 -52.39
CA VAL A 15 1.78 33.44 -51.01
C VAL A 15 2.11 31.98 -50.85
N LEU A 16 3.22 31.70 -50.21
CA LEU A 16 3.53 30.39 -49.69
C LEU A 16 2.57 30.07 -48.53
N LEU A 17 1.50 29.34 -48.83
CA LEU A 17 0.65 28.70 -47.87
C LEU A 17 1.49 27.62 -47.18
N THR A 18 2.17 27.96 -46.10
CA THR A 18 2.69 26.98 -45.14
C THR A 18 1.50 26.35 -44.48
N GLY A 19 1.05 25.22 -45.01
CA GLY A 19 0.04 24.40 -44.38
C GLY A 19 0.53 23.97 -43.02
N CYS A 20 -0.09 24.48 -41.94
CA CYS A 20 0.07 23.95 -40.61
C CYS A 20 -0.34 22.47 -40.63
N ASN A 21 0.59 21.60 -40.33
CA ASN A 21 0.38 20.18 -40.31
C ASN A 21 -0.53 19.84 -39.08
N THR A 22 -1.84 19.97 -39.31
CA THR A 22 -2.87 19.72 -38.29
C THR A 22 -2.85 18.30 -37.78
N ASP A 23 -2.40 17.33 -38.59
CA ASP A 23 -2.31 15.92 -38.17
C ASP A 23 -1.30 15.69 -37.06
N ASN A 24 -0.17 16.38 -37.07
CA ASN A 24 0.82 16.28 -35.98
C ASN A 24 0.30 16.91 -34.68
N ARG A 25 -0.49 17.98 -34.78
CA ARG A 25 -1.10 18.62 -33.60
C ARG A 25 -2.14 17.71 -32.95
N ILE A 26 -2.94 17.01 -33.75
CA ILE A 26 -3.95 16.07 -33.27
C ILE A 26 -3.28 14.85 -32.61
N LYS A 27 -2.22 14.31 -33.23
CA LYS A 27 -1.45 13.19 -32.66
C LYS A 27 -0.75 13.56 -31.36
N GLN A 28 -0.13 14.75 -31.30
CA GLN A 28 0.49 15.25 -30.07
C GLN A 28 -0.55 15.49 -28.96
N THR A 29 -1.72 16.00 -29.30
CA THR A 29 -2.82 16.21 -28.33
C THR A 29 -3.37 14.88 -27.81
N ALA A 30 -3.48 13.85 -28.65
CA ALA A 30 -3.91 12.52 -28.22
C ALA A 30 -2.86 11.83 -27.34
N ALA A 31 -1.58 11.90 -27.71
CA ALA A 31 -0.47 11.37 -26.91
C ALA A 31 -0.37 12.11 -25.56
N LEU A 32 -0.43 13.43 -25.56
CA LEU A 32 -0.41 14.25 -24.35
C LEU A 32 -1.62 13.96 -23.46
N LYS A 33 -2.79 13.78 -24.05
CA LYS A 33 -4.01 13.42 -23.31
C LYS A 33 -3.91 12.01 -22.71
N GLN A 34 -3.26 11.08 -23.39
CA GLN A 34 -2.99 9.74 -22.91
C GLN A 34 -1.92 9.74 -21.81
N GLU A 35 -0.86 10.56 -21.95
CA GLU A 35 0.12 10.77 -20.88
C GLU A 35 -0.49 11.48 -19.68
N MET A 36 -1.34 12.49 -19.90
CA MET A 36 -2.05 13.18 -18.81
C MET A 36 -3.04 12.24 -18.12
N SER A 37 -3.76 11.39 -18.83
CA SER A 37 -4.67 10.41 -18.23
C SER A 37 -3.91 9.29 -17.52
N ALA A 38 -2.74 8.90 -18.01
CA ALA A 38 -1.85 7.95 -17.33
C ALA A 38 -1.14 8.58 -16.12
N ALA A 39 -0.93 9.90 -16.13
CA ALA A 39 -0.40 10.69 -15.03
C ALA A 39 -1.51 11.23 -14.11
N GLU A 40 -2.77 11.08 -14.48
CA GLU A 40 -3.92 11.43 -13.64
C GLU A 40 -3.95 10.45 -12.47
N ILE A 41 -3.23 10.82 -11.40
CA ILE A 41 -3.30 10.12 -10.12
C ILE A 41 -4.76 10.20 -9.72
N LYS A 42 -5.46 9.08 -9.87
CA LYS A 42 -6.82 8.92 -9.38
C LYS A 42 -6.78 9.39 -7.93
N ARG A 43 -7.47 10.48 -7.62
CA ARG A 43 -7.47 11.04 -6.28
C ARG A 43 -8.20 10.09 -5.35
N VAL A 44 -7.45 9.13 -4.82
CA VAL A 44 -7.94 8.23 -3.78
C VAL A 44 -8.16 9.07 -2.52
N THR A 45 -9.40 9.12 -2.05
CA THR A 45 -9.73 9.82 -0.80
C THR A 45 -9.24 9.02 0.41
N ASN A 46 -8.97 9.71 1.52
CA ASN A 46 -8.59 9.02 2.77
C ASN A 46 -9.62 7.95 3.22
N PRO A 47 -10.94 8.19 3.17
CA PRO A 47 -11.92 7.15 3.50
C PRO A 47 -11.81 5.90 2.61
N GLN A 48 -11.62 6.08 1.28
CA GLN A 48 -11.43 4.95 0.36
C GLN A 48 -10.16 4.17 0.71
N LEU A 49 -9.08 4.89 1.01
CA LEU A 49 -7.81 4.27 1.38
C LEU A 49 -7.94 3.45 2.67
N ILE A 50 -8.58 4.01 3.70
CA ILE A 50 -8.82 3.32 4.98
C ILE A 50 -9.70 2.08 4.76
N ALA A 51 -10.78 2.18 3.98
CA ALA A 51 -11.66 1.05 3.69
C ALA A 51 -10.91 -0.07 2.93
N THR A 52 -10.08 0.30 1.95
CA THR A 52 -9.26 -0.67 1.21
C THR A 52 -8.23 -1.37 2.10
N VAL A 53 -7.57 -0.62 2.99
CA VAL A 53 -6.60 -1.19 3.94
C VAL A 53 -7.29 -2.12 4.95
N ASP A 54 -8.50 -1.79 5.39
CA ASP A 54 -9.31 -2.64 6.27
C ASP A 54 -9.67 -3.97 5.56
N GLU A 55 -10.20 -3.89 4.33
CA GLU A 55 -10.56 -5.05 3.53
C GLU A 55 -9.33 -5.95 3.27
N TRP A 56 -8.27 -5.38 2.73
CA TRP A 56 -7.04 -6.13 2.42
C TRP A 56 -6.36 -6.65 3.67
N GLY A 57 -6.35 -5.88 4.76
CA GLY A 57 -5.80 -6.30 6.04
C GLY A 57 -6.45 -7.57 6.57
N LYS A 58 -7.78 -7.64 6.51
CA LYS A 58 -8.55 -8.84 6.89
C LYS A 58 -8.18 -10.05 6.04
N GLU A 59 -8.14 -9.89 4.72
CA GLU A 59 -7.79 -10.97 3.78
C GLU A 59 -6.36 -11.48 3.98
N LEU A 60 -5.42 -10.54 4.14
CA LEU A 60 -4.00 -10.85 4.36
C LEU A 60 -3.79 -11.61 5.66
N VAL A 61 -4.43 -11.17 6.75
CA VAL A 61 -4.34 -11.84 8.06
C VAL A 61 -4.93 -13.25 8.01
N VAL A 62 -6.09 -13.44 7.35
CA VAL A 62 -6.68 -14.78 7.19
C VAL A 62 -5.72 -15.71 6.43
N SER A 63 -5.14 -15.24 5.34
CA SER A 63 -4.19 -16.00 4.52
C SER A 63 -2.89 -16.28 5.27
N ALA A 64 -2.33 -15.28 5.93
CA ALA A 64 -1.09 -15.40 6.70
C ALA A 64 -1.25 -16.36 7.89
N ARG A 65 -2.38 -16.28 8.62
CA ARG A 65 -2.69 -17.19 9.71
C ARG A 65 -2.69 -18.64 9.24
N LYS A 66 -3.45 -18.94 8.20
CA LYS A 66 -3.55 -20.30 7.66
C LYS A 66 -2.18 -20.83 7.19
N ALA A 67 -1.40 -19.98 6.53
CA ALA A 67 -0.07 -20.35 6.06
C ALA A 67 0.89 -20.63 7.23
N LEU A 68 0.90 -19.77 8.25
CA LEU A 68 1.75 -19.92 9.42
C LEU A 68 1.36 -21.18 10.23
N GLU A 69 0.07 -21.39 10.53
CA GLU A 69 -0.42 -22.57 11.22
C GLU A 69 -0.01 -23.86 10.50
N THR A 70 -0.18 -23.89 9.17
CA THR A 70 0.24 -25.05 8.34
C THR A 70 1.75 -25.28 8.45
N LYS A 71 2.54 -24.20 8.36
CA LYS A 71 4.00 -24.29 8.39
C LYS A 71 4.52 -24.72 9.75
N LEU A 72 3.96 -24.19 10.83
CA LEU A 72 4.30 -24.58 12.20
C LEU A 72 3.99 -26.06 12.47
N ALA A 73 2.86 -26.57 11.95
CA ALA A 73 2.51 -27.98 12.07
C ALA A 73 3.46 -28.90 11.27
N GLN A 74 3.93 -28.46 10.11
CA GLN A 74 4.87 -29.21 9.26
C GLN A 74 6.31 -29.19 9.78
N GLN A 75 6.72 -28.09 10.43
CA GLN A 75 8.10 -27.84 10.84
C GLN A 75 8.18 -27.31 12.28
N PRO A 76 7.74 -28.07 13.29
CA PRO A 76 7.71 -27.60 14.67
C PRO A 76 9.09 -27.27 15.22
N GLN A 77 10.17 -27.89 14.71
CA GLN A 77 11.55 -27.61 15.13
C GLN A 77 12.04 -26.21 14.65
N GLN A 78 11.38 -25.61 13.66
CA GLN A 78 11.71 -24.28 13.14
C GLN A 78 10.75 -23.20 13.65
N ALA A 79 9.91 -23.52 14.63
CA ALA A 79 8.85 -22.63 15.10
C ALA A 79 9.39 -21.27 15.55
N ASP A 80 10.44 -21.23 16.37
CA ASP A 80 11.03 -19.99 16.87
C ASP A 80 11.53 -19.10 15.72
N ASP A 81 12.16 -19.70 14.71
CA ASP A 81 12.69 -19.03 13.55
C ASP A 81 11.58 -18.48 12.62
N LEU A 82 10.50 -19.28 12.45
CA LEU A 82 9.32 -18.86 11.69
C LEU A 82 8.55 -17.73 12.39
N CYS A 83 8.46 -17.76 13.71
CA CYS A 83 7.78 -16.74 14.50
C CYS A 83 8.57 -15.41 14.54
N GLN A 84 9.91 -15.48 14.51
CA GLN A 84 10.74 -14.28 14.47
C GLN A 84 10.72 -13.56 13.12
N ASP A 85 10.67 -14.32 12.02
CA ASP A 85 10.57 -13.75 10.68
C ASP A 85 9.53 -14.51 9.85
N LEU A 86 8.33 -13.96 9.80
CA LEU A 86 7.20 -14.57 9.08
C LEU A 86 7.45 -14.69 7.56
N ARG A 87 8.41 -13.94 6.99
CA ARG A 87 8.79 -14.05 5.55
C ARG A 87 9.44 -15.38 5.21
N LYS A 88 9.84 -16.17 6.21
CA LYS A 88 10.27 -17.57 6.03
C LYS A 88 9.11 -18.51 5.68
N VAL A 89 7.87 -18.06 5.84
CA VAL A 89 6.68 -18.71 5.29
C VAL A 89 6.47 -18.19 3.86
N PRO A 90 6.64 -19.02 2.81
CA PRO A 90 6.65 -18.56 1.43
C PRO A 90 5.44 -17.72 1.04
N LEU A 91 4.23 -18.14 1.42
CA LEU A 91 3.01 -17.40 1.13
C LEU A 91 3.03 -16.00 1.77
N ILE A 92 3.52 -15.86 3.00
CA ILE A 92 3.62 -14.54 3.65
C ILE A 92 4.62 -13.65 2.93
N ALA A 93 5.75 -14.20 2.50
CA ALA A 93 6.73 -13.44 1.70
C ALA A 93 6.16 -12.99 0.34
N ASP A 94 5.31 -13.83 -0.28
CA ASP A 94 4.62 -13.48 -1.52
C ASP A 94 3.59 -12.36 -1.29
N LEU A 95 2.80 -12.43 -0.22
CA LEU A 95 1.86 -11.39 0.17
C LEU A 95 2.57 -10.06 0.46
N ASP A 96 3.68 -10.09 1.23
CA ASP A 96 4.50 -8.90 1.50
C ASP A 96 4.91 -8.21 0.20
N ARG A 97 5.40 -8.99 -0.77
CA ARG A 97 5.88 -8.48 -2.06
C ARG A 97 4.73 -8.00 -2.94
N GLU A 98 3.63 -8.78 -3.00
CA GLU A 98 2.50 -8.49 -3.88
C GLU A 98 1.73 -7.23 -3.44
N TYR A 99 1.55 -7.04 -2.15
CA TYR A 99 0.79 -5.93 -1.60
C TYR A 99 1.65 -4.75 -1.12
N GLY A 100 2.99 -4.90 -1.13
CA GLY A 100 3.89 -3.89 -0.60
C GLY A 100 3.69 -3.69 0.90
N VAL A 101 3.50 -4.78 1.65
CA VAL A 101 3.20 -4.76 3.08
C VAL A 101 4.33 -5.37 3.89
N LYS A 102 4.28 -5.21 5.21
CA LYS A 102 5.10 -5.94 6.16
C LYS A 102 4.20 -6.57 7.21
N ILE A 103 4.17 -7.90 7.25
CA ILE A 103 3.34 -8.69 8.17
C ILE A 103 4.19 -9.17 9.35
N GLN A 104 3.73 -8.93 10.57
CA GLN A 104 4.41 -9.32 11.81
C GLN A 104 3.39 -9.74 12.88
N LEU A 105 3.87 -10.50 13.87
CA LEU A 105 3.16 -10.75 15.12
C LEU A 105 3.75 -9.88 16.21
N LEU A 106 2.91 -9.21 16.97
CA LEU A 106 3.31 -8.40 18.13
C LEU A 106 2.56 -8.88 19.37
N GLY A 107 3.20 -8.69 20.52
CA GLY A 107 2.66 -9.05 21.82
C GLY A 107 2.96 -8.01 22.90
N PRO A 108 2.75 -8.32 24.21
CA PRO A 108 2.92 -7.38 25.31
C PRO A 108 4.31 -6.75 25.41
N ALA A 109 5.37 -7.47 25.03
CA ALA A 109 6.74 -6.96 25.03
C ALA A 109 6.95 -5.79 24.03
N ASP A 110 6.12 -5.71 22.99
CA ASP A 110 6.23 -4.69 21.96
C ASP A 110 5.63 -3.34 22.36
N VAL A 111 4.88 -3.25 23.45
CA VAL A 111 4.38 -1.97 23.99
C VAL A 111 5.54 -1.01 24.28
N SER A 112 6.67 -1.51 24.74
CA SER A 112 7.89 -0.73 25.00
C SER A 112 8.90 -0.71 23.87
N ASN A 113 8.62 -1.36 22.74
CA ASN A 113 9.55 -1.52 21.62
C ASN A 113 9.81 -0.20 20.91
N GLN A 114 11.00 0.38 21.09
CA GLN A 114 11.39 1.66 20.50
C GLN A 114 11.56 1.64 18.96
N ALA A 115 11.60 0.46 18.35
CA ALA A 115 11.61 0.33 16.89
C ALA A 115 10.23 0.58 16.26
N LEU A 116 9.15 0.54 17.06
CA LEU A 116 7.81 0.89 16.62
C LEU A 116 7.55 2.38 16.75
N ALA A 117 6.71 2.92 15.87
CA ALA A 117 6.29 4.32 15.97
C ALA A 117 5.54 4.56 17.30
N PRO A 118 5.59 5.79 17.88
CA PRO A 118 4.88 6.09 19.12
C PRO A 118 3.40 5.71 19.08
N LYS A 119 2.72 6.01 17.97
CA LYS A 119 1.30 5.69 17.77
C LYS A 119 1.03 4.18 17.72
N GLU A 120 1.96 3.37 17.25
CA GLU A 120 1.84 1.92 17.29
C GLU A 120 1.91 1.39 18.72
N ARG A 121 2.83 1.92 19.52
CA ARG A 121 2.93 1.55 20.94
C ARG A 121 1.69 1.96 21.74
N GLU A 122 1.11 3.13 21.48
CA GLU A 122 -0.16 3.56 22.07
C GLU A 122 -1.31 2.60 21.73
N LEU A 123 -1.35 2.08 20.51
CA LEU A 123 -2.33 1.08 20.10
C LEU A 123 -2.11 -0.25 20.80
N LEU A 124 -0.86 -0.69 20.94
CA LEU A 124 -0.53 -1.92 21.68
C LEU A 124 -0.86 -1.79 23.18
N ASP A 125 -0.63 -0.61 23.76
CA ASP A 125 -1.02 -0.31 25.15
C ASP A 125 -2.55 -0.38 25.32
N ALA A 126 -3.32 0.12 24.33
CA ALA A 126 -4.77 -0.03 24.33
C ALA A 126 -5.23 -1.50 24.25
N TYR A 127 -4.56 -2.35 23.44
CA TYR A 127 -4.83 -3.78 23.42
C TYR A 127 -4.49 -4.46 24.75
N LEU A 128 -3.39 -4.07 25.40
CA LEU A 128 -3.01 -4.54 26.73
C LEU A 128 -4.06 -4.16 27.77
N TYR A 129 -4.45 -2.87 27.79
CA TYR A 129 -5.49 -2.39 28.69
C TYR A 129 -6.82 -3.15 28.51
N ASN A 130 -7.24 -3.38 27.26
CA ASN A 130 -8.46 -4.13 26.98
C ASN A 130 -8.36 -5.58 27.48
N ALA A 131 -7.20 -6.22 27.29
CA ALA A 131 -6.97 -7.58 27.75
C ALA A 131 -7.02 -7.68 29.29
N GLU A 132 -6.35 -6.76 30.00
CA GLU A 132 -6.32 -6.71 31.47
C GLU A 132 -7.70 -6.44 32.08
N ASN A 133 -8.55 -5.70 31.37
CA ASN A 133 -9.91 -5.36 31.81
C ASN A 133 -11.00 -6.26 31.21
N ASN A 134 -10.64 -7.35 30.53
CA ASN A 134 -11.56 -8.26 29.84
C ASN A 134 -12.51 -7.56 28.87
N LEU A 135 -12.04 -6.49 28.21
CA LEU A 135 -12.79 -5.76 27.20
C LEU A 135 -12.63 -6.39 25.83
N PRO A 136 -13.63 -6.25 24.95
CA PRO A 136 -13.54 -6.74 23.57
C PRO A 136 -12.37 -6.11 22.82
N GLN A 137 -11.68 -6.93 22.04
CA GLN A 137 -10.64 -6.49 21.11
C GLN A 137 -11.16 -6.55 19.68
N SER A 138 -10.83 -5.55 18.88
CA SER A 138 -11.26 -5.45 17.49
C SER A 138 -10.11 -5.04 16.57
N ASP A 139 -10.32 -5.30 15.30
CA ASP A 139 -9.43 -4.80 14.24
C ASP A 139 -9.35 -3.28 14.28
N ASN A 140 -8.21 -2.76 13.87
CA ASN A 140 -7.96 -1.32 13.87
C ASN A 140 -7.14 -0.91 12.65
N VAL A 141 -7.58 0.15 11.96
CA VAL A 141 -6.82 0.80 10.90
C VAL A 141 -6.39 2.18 11.35
N GLN A 142 -5.11 2.48 11.23
CA GLN A 142 -4.53 3.78 11.60
C GLN A 142 -3.60 4.30 10.51
N GLN A 143 -3.66 5.59 10.27
CA GLN A 143 -2.61 6.28 9.53
C GLN A 143 -1.49 6.65 10.52
N LEU A 144 -0.30 6.09 10.31
CA LEU A 144 0.86 6.38 11.16
C LEU A 144 1.51 7.71 10.79
N ASN A 145 1.63 7.95 9.48
CA ASN A 145 2.18 9.18 8.90
C ASN A 145 1.65 9.37 7.47
N ASP A 146 2.26 10.26 6.70
CA ASP A 146 1.80 10.57 5.33
C ASP A 146 2.00 9.41 4.35
N THR A 147 2.87 8.44 4.66
CA THR A 147 3.26 7.35 3.77
C THR A 147 2.87 5.97 4.26
N LEU A 148 2.50 5.80 5.52
CA LEU A 148 2.27 4.51 6.14
C LEU A 148 0.88 4.41 6.75
N LEU A 149 0.24 3.27 6.48
CA LEU A 149 -1.02 2.84 7.07
C LEU A 149 -0.78 1.53 7.82
N LEU A 150 -1.40 1.40 8.95
CA LEU A 150 -1.31 0.25 9.83
C LEU A 150 -2.68 -0.41 9.91
N TYR A 151 -2.72 -1.73 9.74
CA TYR A 151 -3.83 -2.57 10.13
C TYR A 151 -3.38 -3.52 11.24
N ASN A 152 -4.12 -3.54 12.33
CA ASN A 152 -3.93 -4.50 13.41
C ASN A 152 -5.17 -5.38 13.54
N ALA A 153 -4.96 -6.68 13.72
CA ALA A 153 -6.02 -7.63 14.05
C ALA A 153 -5.65 -8.47 15.27
N PRO A 154 -6.52 -8.54 16.28
CA PRO A 154 -6.25 -9.37 17.46
C PRO A 154 -6.19 -10.84 17.08
N LEU A 155 -5.31 -11.56 17.76
CA LEU A 155 -5.14 -13.00 17.66
C LEU A 155 -5.56 -13.64 18.97
N PRO A 156 -6.50 -14.62 18.95
CA PRO A 156 -6.90 -15.32 20.20
C PRO A 156 -5.68 -15.93 20.91
N VAL A 157 -5.55 -15.65 22.19
CA VAL A 157 -4.41 -16.13 23.01
C VAL A 157 -4.34 -17.66 23.11
N GLU A 158 -5.47 -18.34 22.95
CA GLU A 158 -5.56 -19.80 22.92
C GLU A 158 -5.17 -20.40 21.55
N SER A 159 -4.93 -19.56 20.54
CA SER A 159 -4.56 -20.05 19.21
C SER A 159 -3.24 -20.83 19.24
N THR A 160 -3.09 -21.77 18.31
CA THR A 160 -1.84 -22.53 18.12
C THR A 160 -0.65 -21.60 17.88
N ILE A 161 -0.85 -20.50 17.13
CA ILE A 161 0.20 -19.51 16.87
C ILE A 161 0.66 -18.86 18.18
N CYS A 162 -0.28 -18.40 19.05
CA CYS A 162 0.08 -17.80 20.33
C CYS A 162 0.84 -18.77 21.22
N LYS A 163 0.35 -20.00 21.36
CA LYS A 163 0.99 -21.05 22.17
C LYS A 163 2.39 -21.41 21.67
N THR A 164 2.63 -21.27 20.39
CA THR A 164 3.93 -21.60 19.79
C THR A 164 4.88 -20.41 19.76
N CYS A 165 4.41 -19.25 19.29
CA CYS A 165 5.27 -18.08 19.05
C CYS A 165 5.52 -17.24 20.30
N PHE A 166 4.66 -17.37 21.33
CA PHE A 166 4.76 -16.59 22.57
C PHE A 166 4.80 -17.50 23.82
N LYS A 167 5.26 -18.74 23.65
CA LYS A 167 5.26 -19.78 24.69
C LYS A 167 5.91 -19.38 26.03
N ASP A 168 6.90 -18.48 25.97
CA ASP A 168 7.67 -18.05 27.15
C ASP A 168 7.18 -16.71 27.72
N GLN A 169 6.01 -16.22 27.28
CA GLN A 169 5.47 -14.93 27.69
C GLN A 169 4.15 -15.13 28.45
N GLN A 170 3.92 -14.30 29.47
CA GLN A 170 2.58 -14.12 30.02
C GLN A 170 1.77 -13.31 28.98
N LEU A 171 1.05 -14.04 28.13
CA LEU A 171 0.39 -13.46 27.00
C LEU A 171 -0.96 -12.88 27.39
N ALA A 172 -1.03 -11.56 27.57
CA ALA A 172 -2.30 -10.86 27.77
C ALA A 172 -3.03 -10.66 26.42
N PHE A 173 -2.28 -10.38 25.35
CA PHE A 173 -2.81 -10.19 24.01
C PHE A 173 -1.76 -10.57 22.96
N ALA A 174 -2.20 -10.82 21.74
CA ALA A 174 -1.36 -10.84 20.54
C ALA A 174 -2.11 -10.23 19.38
N VAL A 175 -1.39 -9.57 18.45
CA VAL A 175 -1.98 -8.94 17.28
C VAL A 175 -1.15 -9.25 16.04
N TRP A 176 -1.86 -9.42 14.92
CA TRP A 176 -1.27 -9.29 13.60
C TRP A 176 -1.05 -7.80 13.32
N ARG A 177 0.15 -7.46 12.91
CA ARG A 177 0.53 -6.16 12.43
C ARG A 177 0.75 -6.22 10.93
N VAL A 178 -0.03 -5.49 10.16
CA VAL A 178 0.15 -5.34 8.71
C VAL A 178 0.42 -3.88 8.41
N LEU A 179 1.66 -3.57 8.06
CA LEU A 179 2.08 -2.22 7.70
C LEU A 179 2.04 -2.07 6.20
N PHE A 180 1.24 -1.13 5.70
CA PHE A 180 1.05 -0.82 4.30
C PHE A 180 1.83 0.42 3.89
N ASP A 181 2.50 0.36 2.74
CA ASP A 181 2.95 1.54 2.04
C ASP A 181 1.79 2.19 1.28
N LYS A 182 1.47 3.44 1.59
CA LYS A 182 0.33 4.17 1.01
C LYS A 182 0.42 4.27 -0.52
N LYS A 183 1.63 4.46 -1.06
CA LYS A 183 1.84 4.54 -2.50
C LYS A 183 1.56 3.20 -3.18
N ALA A 184 2.01 2.10 -2.58
CA ALA A 184 1.74 0.76 -3.08
C ALA A 184 0.24 0.45 -3.09
N VAL A 185 -0.49 0.83 -2.03
CA VAL A 185 -1.95 0.68 -1.96
C VAL A 185 -2.63 1.43 -3.11
N ILE A 186 -2.29 2.72 -3.29
CA ILE A 186 -2.88 3.55 -4.37
C ILE A 186 -2.60 2.94 -5.73
N GLN A 187 -1.36 2.54 -6.01
CA GLN A 187 -0.99 1.92 -7.29
C GLN A 187 -1.77 0.63 -7.56
N LYS A 188 -1.97 -0.20 -6.53
CA LYS A 188 -2.71 -1.46 -6.67
C LYS A 188 -4.22 -1.24 -6.83
N MET A 189 -4.78 -0.18 -6.23
CA MET A 189 -6.18 0.24 -6.45
C MET A 189 -6.42 0.70 -7.89
N ASP A 190 -5.44 1.35 -8.51
CA ASP A 190 -5.52 1.85 -9.89
C ASP A 190 -5.34 0.74 -10.94
N ALA A 191 -4.74 -0.39 -10.56
CA ALA A 191 -4.48 -1.54 -11.44
C ALA A 191 -5.69 -2.50 -11.57
N LYS A 192 -6.75 -2.30 -10.78
CA LYS A 192 -8.01 -3.04 -10.84
C LYS A 192 -9.04 -2.30 -11.69
#